data_335568e0526d1886d789e358f1f679a7
#
_entry.id   335568e0526d1886d789e358f1f679a7
#
_cell.length_a   1.000
_cell.length_b   1.000
_cell.length_c   1.000
_cell.angle_alpha   90.00
_cell.angle_beta   90.00
_cell.angle_gamma   90.00
#
_symmetry.space_group_name_H-M   'P 1'
#
loop_
_entity.id
_entity.type
_entity.pdbx_description
1 polymer ?
#
loop_
_entity_poly.entity_id
_entity_poly.type
_entity_poly.pdbx_seq_one_letter_code
_entity_poly.pdbx_strand_id
1 'polypeptide(L)'
;VAPVTSWRFYDTVYTERFLRTPQENPGGYDENSPVNYAEKLKGNYLLVHGTGDDNVHVQNSYRMINSLIEANKQFDMFIVPDRTHGIYKGKNTRLNLYTKMTNFVEEHLINKSNNSIKK
;
A
#
# COMPACT_ATOMS: atom_id res chain seq x y z
N VAL A 1 0.72 -0.85 4.50
CA VAL A 1 1.93 -1.67 4.60
C VAL A 1 1.66 -2.98 3.90
N ALA A 2 2.52 -3.36 2.96
CA ALA A 2 2.42 -4.57 2.14
C ALA A 2 1.00 -4.82 1.58
N PRO A 3 0.41 -3.86 0.88
CA PRO A 3 -0.98 -3.94 0.46
C PRO A 3 -1.17 -4.85 -0.77
N VAL A 4 -2.27 -5.61 -0.78
CA VAL A 4 -2.81 -6.16 -2.02
C VAL A 4 -3.52 -5.02 -2.75
N THR A 5 -2.93 -4.52 -3.82
CA THR A 5 -3.49 -3.41 -4.62
C THR A 5 -4.21 -3.90 -5.86
N SER A 6 -3.97 -5.14 -6.27
CA SER A 6 -4.71 -5.84 -7.30
C SER A 6 -4.90 -7.30 -6.90
N TRP A 7 -6.12 -7.77 -6.87
CA TRP A 7 -6.44 -9.17 -6.60
C TRP A 7 -5.92 -10.12 -7.68
N ARG A 8 -5.60 -9.64 -8.86
CA ARG A 8 -4.94 -10.41 -9.94
C ARG A 8 -3.50 -10.77 -9.61
N PHE A 9 -2.90 -10.19 -8.56
CA PHE A 9 -1.53 -10.41 -8.10
C PHE A 9 -1.45 -11.04 -6.71
N TYR A 10 -2.55 -11.62 -6.24
CA TYR A 10 -2.54 -12.37 -4.99
C TYR A 10 -2.72 -13.87 -5.27
N ASP A 11 -2.38 -14.73 -4.28
CA ASP A 11 -2.41 -16.17 -4.48
C ASP A 11 -3.81 -16.71 -4.83
N THR A 12 -3.83 -17.78 -5.64
CA THR A 12 -5.07 -18.34 -6.16
C THR A 12 -5.89 -19.07 -5.10
N VAL A 13 -5.24 -19.74 -4.16
CA VAL A 13 -5.92 -20.52 -3.12
C VAL A 13 -6.80 -19.63 -2.25
N TYR A 14 -6.30 -18.46 -1.85
CA TYR A 14 -7.10 -17.52 -1.10
C TYR A 14 -8.10 -16.77 -1.99
N THR A 15 -7.61 -16.20 -3.10
CA THR A 15 -8.39 -15.27 -3.92
C THR A 15 -9.54 -15.96 -4.62
N GLU A 16 -9.30 -17.11 -5.25
CA GLU A 16 -10.33 -17.85 -5.98
C GLU A 16 -11.41 -18.42 -5.07
N ARG A 17 -11.09 -18.71 -3.84
CA ARG A 17 -12.07 -19.13 -2.83
C ARG A 17 -13.20 -18.10 -2.65
N PHE A 18 -12.89 -16.83 -2.77
CA PHE A 18 -13.84 -15.73 -2.51
C PHE A 18 -14.33 -15.06 -3.80
N LEU A 19 -13.48 -14.96 -4.81
CA LEU A 19 -13.76 -14.25 -6.06
C LEU A 19 -13.96 -15.17 -7.26
N ARG A 20 -13.80 -16.49 -7.12
CA ARG A 20 -13.66 -17.45 -8.23
C ARG A 20 -12.44 -17.11 -9.09
N THR A 21 -12.39 -17.60 -10.34
CA THR A 21 -11.29 -17.26 -11.24
C THR A 21 -11.46 -15.86 -11.87
N PRO A 22 -10.37 -15.21 -12.31
CA PRO A 22 -10.48 -13.93 -13.02
C PRO A 22 -11.29 -14.00 -14.32
N GLN A 23 -11.35 -15.18 -14.94
CA GLN A 23 -12.13 -15.42 -16.17
C GLN A 23 -13.62 -15.47 -15.89
N GLU A 24 -14.02 -16.08 -14.76
CA GLU A 24 -15.43 -16.20 -14.36
C GLU A 24 -15.99 -14.92 -13.75
N ASN A 25 -15.14 -14.13 -13.08
CA ASN A 25 -15.57 -12.93 -12.35
C ASN A 25 -14.59 -11.76 -12.53
N PRO A 26 -14.36 -11.29 -13.75
CA PRO A 26 -13.41 -10.19 -14.00
C PRO A 26 -13.80 -8.90 -13.27
N GLY A 27 -15.09 -8.57 -13.20
CA GLY A 27 -15.58 -7.42 -12.45
C GLY A 27 -15.25 -7.48 -10.97
N GLY A 28 -15.42 -8.63 -10.32
CA GLY A 28 -15.08 -8.81 -8.92
C GLY A 28 -13.61 -8.57 -8.61
N TYR A 29 -12.71 -8.93 -9.53
CA TYR A 29 -11.29 -8.64 -9.41
C TYR A 29 -10.97 -7.17 -9.61
N ASP A 30 -11.49 -6.55 -10.66
CA ASP A 30 -11.10 -5.21 -11.07
C ASP A 30 -11.77 -4.13 -10.21
N GLU A 31 -13.07 -4.26 -9.92
CA GLU A 31 -13.81 -3.31 -9.08
C GLU A 31 -13.36 -3.30 -7.62
N ASN A 32 -12.75 -4.39 -7.12
CA ASN A 32 -12.25 -4.49 -5.76
C ASN A 32 -10.71 -4.30 -5.68
N SER A 33 -10.06 -3.89 -6.75
CA SER A 33 -8.62 -3.66 -6.79
C SER A 33 -8.30 -2.17 -6.67
N PRO A 34 -7.71 -1.72 -5.55
CA PRO A 34 -7.39 -0.29 -5.30
C PRO A 34 -6.59 0.39 -6.40
N VAL A 35 -5.75 -0.36 -7.12
CA VAL A 35 -4.94 0.16 -8.22
C VAL A 35 -5.78 0.84 -9.31
N ASN A 36 -7.02 0.41 -9.51
CA ASN A 36 -7.94 0.96 -10.50
C ASN A 36 -8.65 2.25 -10.07
N TYR A 37 -8.36 2.72 -8.85
CA TYR A 37 -8.99 3.91 -8.26
C TYR A 37 -7.96 4.95 -7.80
N ALA A 38 -6.73 4.88 -8.30
CA ALA A 38 -5.65 5.77 -7.91
C ALA A 38 -6.02 7.26 -8.11
N GLU A 39 -6.77 7.58 -9.16
CA GLU A 39 -7.24 8.94 -9.43
C GLU A 39 -8.19 9.50 -8.36
N LYS A 40 -8.86 8.61 -7.60
CA LYS A 40 -9.78 9.00 -6.52
C LYS A 40 -9.07 9.27 -5.19
N LEU A 41 -7.76 9.06 -5.11
CA LEU A 41 -7.00 9.30 -3.88
C LEU A 41 -7.18 10.76 -3.44
N LYS A 42 -7.61 10.93 -2.18
CA LYS A 42 -7.70 12.21 -1.47
C LYS A 42 -6.93 12.10 -0.16
N GLY A 43 -6.20 13.17 0.20
CA GLY A 43 -5.44 13.21 1.44
C GLY A 43 -4.04 12.59 1.30
N ASN A 44 -3.42 12.28 2.43
CA ASN A 44 -2.04 11.84 2.50
C ASN A 44 -1.98 10.31 2.49
N TYR A 45 -1.07 9.77 1.71
CA TYR A 45 -0.91 8.33 1.51
C TYR A 45 0.54 7.92 1.69
N LEU A 46 0.80 6.94 2.56
CA LEU A 46 2.10 6.32 2.74
C LEU A 46 2.04 4.85 2.32
N LEU A 47 2.80 4.50 1.30
CA LEU A 47 2.96 3.13 0.84
C LEU A 47 4.24 2.51 1.42
N VAL A 48 4.14 1.34 2.05
CA VAL A 48 5.29 0.62 2.59
C VAL A 48 5.31 -0.80 2.08
N HIS A 49 6.47 -1.28 1.58
CA HIS A 49 6.62 -2.66 1.14
C HIS A 49 8.04 -3.17 1.28
N GLY A 50 8.19 -4.45 1.62
CA GLY A 50 9.46 -5.17 1.58
C GLY A 50 9.68 -5.76 0.19
N THR A 51 10.89 -5.61 -0.39
CA THR A 51 11.14 -6.12 -1.76
C THR A 51 11.27 -7.65 -1.82
N GLY A 52 11.53 -8.30 -0.70
CA GLY A 52 11.56 -9.76 -0.57
C GLY A 52 10.24 -10.36 -0.04
N ASP A 53 9.13 -9.67 -0.20
CA ASP A 53 7.82 -10.16 0.24
C ASP A 53 7.38 -11.36 -0.61
N ASP A 54 7.26 -12.51 0.05
CA ASP A 54 6.91 -13.80 -0.52
C ASP A 54 5.43 -14.16 -0.35
N ASN A 55 4.66 -13.29 0.27
CA ASN A 55 3.21 -13.42 0.45
C ASN A 55 2.46 -12.46 -0.49
N VAL A 56 2.62 -11.16 -0.27
CA VAL A 56 2.10 -10.13 -1.16
C VAL A 56 3.25 -9.58 -1.99
N HIS A 57 3.38 -10.06 -3.21
CA HIS A 57 4.50 -9.68 -4.07
C HIS A 57 4.59 -8.16 -4.24
N VAL A 58 5.80 -7.62 -4.16
CA VAL A 58 6.08 -6.17 -4.24
C VAL A 58 5.55 -5.51 -5.51
N GLN A 59 5.27 -6.28 -6.56
CA GLN A 59 4.63 -5.81 -7.78
C GLN A 59 3.29 -5.10 -7.50
N ASN A 60 2.55 -5.52 -6.48
CA ASN A 60 1.34 -4.81 -6.04
C ASN A 60 1.62 -3.34 -5.76
N SER A 61 2.67 -3.06 -4.99
CA SER A 61 3.08 -1.68 -4.69
C SER A 61 3.61 -0.94 -5.91
N TYR A 62 4.41 -1.57 -6.75
CA TYR A 62 4.93 -0.91 -7.96
C TYR A 62 3.82 -0.54 -8.94
N ARG A 63 2.80 -1.38 -9.10
CA ARG A 63 1.62 -1.07 -9.91
C ARG A 63 0.84 0.11 -9.33
N MET A 64 0.63 0.12 -8.00
CA MET A 64 -0.05 1.24 -7.34
C MET A 64 0.73 2.55 -7.47
N ILE A 65 2.06 2.51 -7.29
CA ILE A 65 2.93 3.67 -7.49
C ILE A 65 2.78 4.23 -8.91
N ASN A 66 2.84 3.35 -9.91
CA ASN A 66 2.68 3.77 -11.30
C ASN A 66 1.31 4.43 -11.55
N SER A 67 0.23 3.81 -11.09
CA SER A 67 -1.12 4.37 -11.25
C SER A 67 -1.28 5.72 -10.53
N LEU A 68 -0.66 5.91 -9.36
CA LEU A 68 -0.67 7.19 -8.65
C LEU A 68 0.11 8.27 -9.40
N ILE A 69 1.25 7.91 -10.01
CA ILE A 69 2.05 8.81 -10.84
C ILE A 69 1.25 9.23 -12.09
N GLU A 70 0.64 8.27 -12.80
CA GLU A 70 -0.19 8.53 -13.99
C GLU A 70 -1.39 9.42 -13.65
N ALA A 71 -1.96 9.27 -12.44
CA ALA A 71 -3.05 10.11 -11.93
C ALA A 71 -2.57 11.46 -11.34
N ASN A 72 -1.28 11.78 -11.45
CA ASN A 72 -0.66 12.99 -10.87
C ASN A 72 -0.94 13.18 -9.37
N LYS A 73 -0.91 12.08 -8.59
CA LYS A 73 -1.10 12.11 -7.14
C LYS A 73 0.24 12.21 -6.41
N GLN A 74 0.28 13.01 -5.36
CA GLN A 74 1.42 13.06 -4.46
C GLN A 74 1.23 12.06 -3.31
N PHE A 75 2.28 11.33 -2.99
CA PHE A 75 2.26 10.31 -1.95
C PHE A 75 3.68 10.05 -1.42
N ASP A 76 3.76 9.45 -0.25
CA ASP A 76 5.01 8.97 0.34
C ASP A 76 5.15 7.47 0.12
N MET A 77 6.39 7.01 0.00
CA MET A 77 6.70 5.59 -0.05
C MET A 77 7.91 5.24 0.82
N PHE A 78 7.90 4.02 1.34
CA PHE A 78 9.02 3.43 2.07
C PHE A 78 9.23 1.99 1.60
N ILE A 79 10.17 1.79 0.69
CA ILE A 79 10.54 0.48 0.16
C ILE A 79 11.71 -0.04 0.99
N VAL A 80 11.54 -1.23 1.58
CA VAL A 80 12.52 -1.85 2.47
C VAL A 80 13.19 -3.02 1.75
N PRO A 81 14.47 -2.88 1.35
CA PRO A 81 15.16 -3.91 0.58
C PRO A 81 15.25 -5.25 1.32
N ASP A 82 15.06 -6.35 0.61
CA ASP A 82 15.25 -7.73 1.08
C ASP A 82 14.46 -8.13 2.35
N ARG A 83 13.38 -7.40 2.67
CA ARG A 83 12.50 -7.76 3.78
C ARG A 83 11.25 -8.46 3.27
N THR A 84 10.89 -9.53 3.99
CA THR A 84 9.68 -10.32 3.75
C THR A 84 8.43 -9.59 4.22
N HIS A 85 7.26 -10.20 4.07
CA HIS A 85 5.95 -9.61 4.40
C HIS A 85 5.86 -8.95 5.79
N GLY A 86 6.49 -9.54 6.79
CA GLY A 86 6.47 -9.00 8.17
C GLY A 86 7.38 -7.79 8.41
N ILE A 87 8.30 -7.48 7.52
CA ILE A 87 9.25 -6.35 7.60
C ILE A 87 9.90 -6.22 9.00
N TYR A 88 10.51 -7.32 9.49
CA TYR A 88 11.06 -7.33 10.84
C TYR A 88 12.53 -7.73 10.94
N LYS A 89 13.06 -8.51 9.98
CA LYS A 89 14.43 -9.03 10.02
C LYS A 89 15.47 -7.91 9.89
N GLY A 90 16.57 -8.07 10.62
CA GLY A 90 17.73 -7.17 10.58
C GLY A 90 17.68 -6.06 11.65
N LYS A 91 18.87 -5.49 11.88
CA LYS A 91 19.06 -4.46 12.92
C LYS A 91 18.19 -3.23 12.61
N ASN A 92 17.44 -2.79 13.60
CA ASN A 92 16.62 -1.58 13.56
C ASN A 92 15.48 -1.58 12.52
N THR A 93 15.25 -2.65 11.77
CA THR A 93 14.22 -2.66 10.69
C THR A 93 12.84 -2.28 11.22
N ARG A 94 12.38 -2.92 12.30
CA ARG A 94 11.08 -2.60 12.91
C ARG A 94 11.04 -1.20 13.51
N LEU A 95 12.07 -0.81 14.23
CA LEU A 95 12.15 0.53 14.82
C LEU A 95 12.05 1.61 13.74
N ASN A 96 12.80 1.46 12.66
CA ASN A 96 12.79 2.40 11.54
C ASN A 96 11.41 2.45 10.85
N LEU A 97 10.78 1.29 10.62
CA LEU A 97 9.44 1.22 10.05
C LEU A 97 8.41 1.95 10.91
N TYR A 98 8.34 1.62 12.21
CA TYR A 98 7.37 2.25 13.10
C TYR A 98 7.63 3.74 13.30
N THR A 99 8.89 4.15 13.40
CA THR A 99 9.25 5.58 13.45
C THR A 99 8.75 6.31 12.21
N LYS A 100 8.97 5.76 11.01
CA LYS A 100 8.48 6.36 9.75
C LYS A 100 6.97 6.50 9.74
N MET A 101 6.25 5.44 10.17
CA MET A 101 4.79 5.44 10.23
C MET A 101 4.26 6.44 11.26
N THR A 102 4.87 6.50 12.45
CA THR A 102 4.48 7.44 13.51
C THR A 102 4.67 8.88 13.06
N ASN A 103 5.84 9.22 12.50
CA ASN A 103 6.11 10.56 11.99
C ASN A 103 5.09 10.98 10.92
N PHE A 104 4.74 10.07 10.01
CA PHE A 104 3.72 10.33 8.99
C PHE A 104 2.35 10.64 9.61
N VAL A 105 1.94 9.85 10.61
CA VAL A 105 0.67 10.07 11.32
C VAL A 105 0.67 11.39 12.09
N GLU A 106 1.75 11.69 12.82
CA GLU A 106 1.90 12.94 13.56
C GLU A 106 1.84 14.16 12.64
N GLU A 107 2.56 14.13 11.53
CA GLU A 107 2.60 15.22 10.57
C GLU A 107 1.22 15.51 9.96
N HIS A 108 0.50 14.47 9.57
CA HIS A 108 -0.70 14.61 8.76
C HIS A 108 -2.02 14.61 9.54
N LEU A 109 -2.05 14.02 10.73
CA LEU A 109 -3.27 13.97 11.56
C LEU A 109 -3.22 14.91 12.76
N ILE A 110 -2.08 15.01 13.46
CA ILE A 110 -1.98 15.76 14.71
C ILE A 110 -1.64 17.23 14.44
N ASN A 111 -0.61 17.50 13.63
CA ASN A 111 -0.14 18.88 13.41
C ASN A 111 -1.11 19.74 12.59
N LYS A 112 -1.94 19.14 11.73
CA LYS A 112 -3.00 19.87 11.00
C LYS A 112 -4.14 20.33 11.91
N SER A 113 -4.47 19.58 12.97
CA SER A 113 -5.51 19.99 13.92
C SER A 113 -5.10 21.22 14.72
N ASN A 114 -3.81 21.37 15.04
CA ASN A 114 -3.31 22.53 15.79
C ASN A 114 -3.29 23.83 14.97
N ASN A 115 -3.18 23.77 13.66
CA ASN A 115 -3.26 24.94 12.77
C ASN A 115 -4.69 25.39 12.47
N SER A 116 -5.69 24.52 12.67
CA SER A 116 -7.11 24.89 12.47
C SER A 116 -7.73 25.57 13.67
N ILE A 117 -7.07 25.52 14.83
CA ILE A 117 -7.57 26.13 16.09
C ILE A 117 -7.01 27.56 16.27
N LYS A 118 -6.07 27.98 15.41
CA LYS A 118 -5.44 29.32 15.48
C LYS A 118 -5.97 30.34 14.45
N LYS A 119 -7.18 30.13 13.95
CA LYS A 119 -7.85 31.11 13.07
C LYS A 119 -9.12 31.62 13.72
#